data_de5c35b44cd5422422856f2ef514ae13
#
_entry.id   de5c35b44cd5422422856f2ef514ae13
#
_cell.length_a   1.000
_cell.length_b   1.000
_cell.length_c   1.000
_cell.angle_alpha   90.00
_cell.angle_beta   90.00
_cell.angle_gamma   90.00
#
_symmetry.space_group_name_H-M   'P 1'
#
loop_
_entity.id
_entity.type
_entity.pdbx_description
1 polymer ?
#
loop_
_entity_poly.entity_id
_entity_poly.type
_entity_poly.pdbx_seq_one_letter_code
_entity_poly.pdbx_strand_id
1 'polypeptide(L)'
;MKADKLRQEFLEYFKKNKHEVIASASLIPDNDPTVLFTTAGMHPLVPFLMGEKHPCGTRLVNVQKCIRTGDIEEVGDTTHHTFFEMLGNWSLGDYDEEQAVKYSWEFIIKELKLDKNKIAISIFGGNDDVPKDTEAEKYWLEAGVAQDRITAVLDNFWGPAGQTGPCGPDTEIFYW
;
A
#
# COMPACT_ATOMS: atom_id res chain seq x y z
N MET A 1 17.68 -7.84 6.97
CA MET A 1 16.76 -7.83 8.16
C MET A 1 15.97 -9.13 8.17
N LYS A 2 15.58 -9.67 9.36
CA LYS A 2 14.66 -10.84 9.44
C LYS A 2 13.21 -10.37 9.30
N ALA A 3 12.33 -11.20 8.75
CA ALA A 3 10.92 -10.85 8.52
C ALA A 3 10.19 -10.44 9.82
N ASP A 4 10.38 -11.18 10.91
CA ASP A 4 9.77 -10.83 12.20
C ASP A 4 10.14 -9.44 12.69
N LYS A 5 11.42 -9.08 12.52
CA LYS A 5 11.89 -7.75 12.89
C LYS A 5 11.27 -6.67 12.01
N LEU A 6 11.14 -6.90 10.70
CA LEU A 6 10.49 -5.96 9.79
C LEU A 6 9.03 -5.72 10.17
N ARG A 7 8.27 -6.79 10.45
CA ARG A 7 6.88 -6.67 10.91
C ARG A 7 6.78 -5.83 12.18
N GLN A 8 7.62 -6.12 13.16
CA GLN A 8 7.64 -5.40 14.43
C GLN A 8 7.97 -3.93 14.24
N GLU A 9 9.04 -3.60 13.50
CA GLU A 9 9.45 -2.21 13.24
C GLU A 9 8.35 -1.43 12.51
N PHE A 10 7.68 -2.05 11.53
CA PHE A 10 6.56 -1.43 10.82
C PHE A 10 5.40 -1.11 11.76
N LEU A 11 4.92 -2.09 12.52
CA LEU A 11 3.82 -1.90 13.45
C LEU A 11 4.14 -0.85 14.53
N GLU A 12 5.35 -0.89 15.09
CA GLU A 12 5.79 0.08 16.11
C GLU A 12 5.90 1.50 15.55
N TYR A 13 6.41 1.66 14.32
CA TYR A 13 6.50 2.96 13.67
C TYR A 13 5.11 3.58 13.49
N PHE A 14 4.16 2.86 12.93
CA PHE A 14 2.82 3.37 12.73
C PHE A 14 2.04 3.54 14.04
N LYS A 15 2.27 2.69 15.03
CA LYS A 15 1.71 2.88 16.38
C LYS A 15 2.20 4.18 17.03
N LYS A 16 3.48 4.53 16.90
CA LYS A 16 4.00 5.84 17.33
C LYS A 16 3.31 7.00 16.61
N ASN A 17 2.88 6.78 15.36
CA ASN A 17 2.13 7.72 14.55
C ASN A 17 0.59 7.60 14.74
N LYS A 18 0.16 7.07 15.89
CA LYS A 18 -1.25 6.98 16.34
C LYS A 18 -2.14 6.06 15.50
N HIS A 19 -1.57 5.05 14.87
CA HIS A 19 -2.34 3.99 14.22
C HIS A 19 -2.66 2.88 15.22
N GLU A 20 -3.89 2.40 15.18
CA GLU A 20 -4.30 1.24 15.95
C GLU A 20 -3.91 -0.05 15.22
N VAL A 21 -3.30 -0.98 15.95
CA VAL A 21 -2.91 -2.27 15.39
C VAL A 21 -4.12 -3.18 15.31
N ILE A 22 -4.47 -3.60 14.11
CA ILE A 22 -5.56 -4.56 13.89
C ILE A 22 -5.01 -5.93 13.49
N ALA A 23 -5.77 -6.97 13.76
CA ALA A 23 -5.39 -8.34 13.42
C ALA A 23 -5.45 -8.57 11.89
N SER A 24 -4.65 -9.52 11.39
CA SER A 24 -4.84 -10.06 10.05
C SER A 24 -6.21 -10.72 9.94
N ALA A 25 -6.98 -10.34 8.93
CA ALA A 25 -8.22 -11.03 8.61
C ALA A 25 -7.95 -12.44 8.10
N SER A 26 -9.02 -13.25 8.03
CA SER A 26 -8.98 -14.59 7.45
C SER A 26 -8.49 -14.55 5.99
N LEU A 27 -7.79 -15.60 5.56
CA LEU A 27 -7.47 -15.81 4.15
C LEU A 27 -8.71 -16.16 3.32
N ILE A 28 -9.75 -16.71 3.95
CA ILE A 28 -11.05 -16.93 3.33
C ILE A 28 -11.90 -15.70 3.69
N PRO A 29 -12.28 -14.86 2.71
CA PRO A 29 -13.05 -13.66 2.97
C PRO A 29 -14.43 -13.97 3.58
N ASP A 30 -14.81 -13.22 4.59
CA ASP A 30 -16.16 -13.30 5.14
C ASP A 30 -17.09 -12.42 4.28
N ASN A 31 -18.13 -13.04 3.71
CA ASN A 31 -19.20 -12.35 2.97
C ASN A 31 -18.76 -11.57 1.71
N ASP A 32 -17.63 -11.88 1.11
CA ASP A 32 -17.20 -11.33 -0.17
C ASP A 32 -17.21 -12.40 -1.27
N PRO A 33 -18.25 -12.44 -2.13
CA PRO A 33 -18.34 -13.42 -3.21
C PRO A 33 -17.45 -13.06 -4.42
N THR A 34 -16.79 -11.93 -4.42
CA THR A 34 -16.02 -11.43 -5.57
C THR A 34 -14.63 -12.02 -5.63
N VAL A 35 -14.11 -12.52 -4.51
CA VAL A 35 -12.78 -13.12 -4.40
C VAL A 35 -12.81 -14.42 -3.61
N LEU A 36 -12.01 -15.41 -4.03
CA LEU A 36 -11.88 -16.70 -3.32
C LEU A 36 -10.99 -16.59 -2.07
N PHE A 37 -10.01 -15.70 -2.13
CA PHE A 37 -9.06 -15.47 -1.05
C PHE A 37 -8.86 -13.97 -0.80
N THR A 38 -8.41 -13.62 0.38
CA THR A 38 -7.93 -12.27 0.68
C THR A 38 -6.63 -12.03 -0.08
N THR A 39 -6.69 -11.21 -1.13
CA THR A 39 -5.58 -10.97 -2.06
C THR A 39 -4.83 -9.67 -1.76
N ALA A 40 -5.37 -8.82 -0.88
CA ALA A 40 -4.75 -7.55 -0.46
C ALA A 40 -5.19 -7.17 0.95
N GLY A 41 -4.37 -6.35 1.62
CA GLY A 41 -4.69 -5.81 2.94
C GLY A 41 -5.91 -4.90 2.95
N MET A 42 -6.23 -4.32 1.81
CA MET A 42 -7.41 -3.47 1.62
C MET A 42 -8.73 -4.25 1.64
N HIS A 43 -8.76 -5.49 1.15
CA HIS A 43 -10.03 -6.22 0.97
C HIS A 43 -10.90 -6.29 2.21
N PRO A 44 -10.38 -6.66 3.40
CA PRO A 44 -11.19 -6.68 4.63
C PRO A 44 -11.66 -5.29 5.08
N LEU A 45 -11.07 -4.23 4.54
CA LEU A 45 -11.35 -2.85 4.91
C LEU A 45 -12.27 -2.12 3.93
N VAL A 46 -12.69 -2.75 2.82
CA VAL A 46 -13.55 -2.14 1.81
C VAL A 46 -14.80 -1.48 2.40
N PRO A 47 -15.58 -2.07 3.33
CA PRO A 47 -16.74 -1.39 3.91
C PRO A 47 -16.38 -0.06 4.60
N PHE A 48 -15.24 -0.03 5.28
CA PHE A 48 -14.76 1.15 6.00
C PHE A 48 -14.19 2.21 5.06
N LEU A 49 -13.55 1.80 3.96
CA LEU A 49 -13.12 2.71 2.89
C LEU A 49 -14.32 3.30 2.15
N MET A 50 -15.45 2.59 2.11
CA MET A 50 -16.73 3.07 1.57
C MET A 50 -17.54 3.92 2.56
N GLY A 51 -17.03 4.20 3.75
CA GLY A 51 -17.60 5.14 4.70
C GLY A 51 -18.21 4.55 5.97
N GLU A 52 -18.18 3.23 6.16
CA GLU A 52 -18.53 2.65 7.45
C GLU A 52 -17.50 3.01 8.52
N LYS A 53 -17.95 3.08 9.78
CA LYS A 53 -17.06 3.38 10.90
C LYS A 53 -16.34 2.11 11.37
N HIS A 54 -15.01 2.12 11.31
CA HIS A 54 -14.23 1.03 11.89
C HIS A 54 -14.18 1.14 13.42
N PRO A 55 -14.37 0.03 14.16
CA PRO A 55 -14.44 0.05 15.64
C PRO A 55 -13.13 0.50 16.30
N CYS A 56 -11.97 0.33 15.63
CA CYS A 56 -10.68 0.73 16.15
C CYS A 56 -10.26 2.15 15.72
N GLY A 57 -11.12 2.92 15.04
CA GLY A 57 -10.82 4.31 14.66
C GLY A 57 -10.46 4.47 13.19
N THR A 58 -9.82 5.61 12.88
CA THR A 58 -9.58 6.07 11.50
C THR A 58 -8.15 5.84 11.00
N ARG A 59 -7.21 5.56 11.89
CA ARG A 59 -5.80 5.21 11.56
C ARG A 59 -5.52 3.79 11.96
N LEU A 60 -5.27 2.93 10.99
CA LEU A 60 -5.08 1.50 11.24
C LEU A 60 -3.74 1.04 10.67
N VAL A 61 -3.17 0.00 11.28
CA VAL A 61 -1.97 -0.67 10.78
C VAL A 61 -2.09 -2.17 11.01
N ASN A 62 -1.66 -2.96 10.03
CA ASN A 62 -1.61 -4.42 10.19
C ASN A 62 -0.54 -5.07 9.32
N VAL A 63 -0.41 -6.37 9.50
CA VAL A 63 0.31 -7.27 8.61
C VAL A 63 -0.71 -8.28 8.11
N GLN A 64 -1.24 -8.08 6.91
CA GLN A 64 -2.29 -8.93 6.34
C GLN A 64 -1.68 -10.09 5.56
N LYS A 65 -2.08 -11.31 5.91
CA LYS A 65 -1.79 -12.50 5.11
C LYS A 65 -2.63 -12.50 3.84
N CYS A 66 -2.02 -12.74 2.70
CA CYS A 66 -2.66 -12.68 1.38
C CYS A 66 -2.32 -13.90 0.56
N ILE A 67 -3.26 -14.31 -0.32
CA ILE A 67 -3.06 -15.33 -1.35
C ILE A 67 -3.46 -14.75 -2.70
N ARG A 68 -2.57 -14.83 -3.69
CA ARG A 68 -2.85 -14.54 -5.10
C ARG A 68 -2.56 -15.77 -5.94
N THR A 69 -3.48 -16.13 -6.85
CA THR A 69 -3.39 -17.33 -7.68
C THR A 69 -3.40 -17.00 -9.18
N GLY A 70 -3.47 -15.71 -9.56
CA GLY A 70 -3.49 -15.28 -10.97
C GLY A 70 -2.28 -15.77 -11.75
N ASP A 71 -1.10 -15.72 -11.12
CA ASP A 71 0.18 -16.09 -11.75
C ASP A 71 0.76 -17.37 -11.16
N ILE A 72 -0.11 -18.32 -10.76
CA ILE A 72 0.33 -19.55 -10.07
C ILE A 72 1.26 -20.41 -10.92
N GLU A 73 1.11 -20.37 -12.24
CA GLU A 73 1.95 -21.11 -13.18
C GLU A 73 3.38 -20.53 -13.27
N GLU A 74 3.56 -19.27 -12.89
CA GLU A 74 4.86 -18.59 -12.89
C GLU A 74 5.60 -18.72 -11.55
N VAL A 75 4.93 -19.27 -10.53
CA VAL A 75 5.55 -19.48 -9.20
C VAL A 75 6.70 -20.50 -9.30
N GLY A 76 7.86 -20.05 -8.85
CA GLY A 76 9.13 -20.80 -8.97
C GLY A 76 10.22 -19.96 -9.63
N ASP A 77 9.86 -18.83 -10.22
CA ASP A 77 10.80 -17.80 -10.62
C ASP A 77 11.28 -16.96 -9.42
N THR A 78 11.93 -15.82 -9.68
CA THR A 78 12.50 -14.95 -8.63
C THR A 78 11.52 -13.93 -8.07
N THR A 79 10.31 -13.80 -8.60
CA THR A 79 9.38 -12.70 -8.32
C THR A 79 7.96 -13.12 -7.94
N HIS A 80 7.45 -14.25 -8.46
CA HIS A 80 6.07 -14.66 -8.24
C HIS A 80 5.90 -15.54 -7.00
N HIS A 81 4.94 -15.16 -6.15
CA HIS A 81 4.56 -15.87 -4.93
C HIS A 81 3.05 -16.04 -4.85
N THR A 82 2.57 -17.19 -4.37
CA THR A 82 1.14 -17.40 -4.06
C THR A 82 0.75 -16.85 -2.71
N PHE A 83 1.62 -17.00 -1.70
CA PHE A 83 1.40 -16.49 -0.35
C PHE A 83 2.40 -15.40 -0.02
N PHE A 84 1.90 -14.30 0.56
CA PHE A 84 2.73 -13.22 1.06
C PHE A 84 2.04 -12.47 2.20
N GLU A 85 2.79 -11.64 2.88
CA GLU A 85 2.28 -10.72 3.90
C GLU A 85 2.36 -9.29 3.38
N MET A 86 1.23 -8.59 3.41
CA MET A 86 1.15 -7.18 3.06
C MET A 86 1.20 -6.34 4.33
N LEU A 87 2.24 -5.53 4.45
CA LEU A 87 2.36 -4.50 5.49
C LEU A 87 1.46 -3.33 5.10
N GLY A 88 0.44 -3.05 5.87
CA GLY A 88 -0.57 -2.05 5.52
C GLY A 88 -0.76 -0.99 6.60
N ASN A 89 -0.78 0.27 6.20
CA ASN A 89 -1.22 1.40 7.00
C ASN A 89 -2.39 2.08 6.28
N TRP A 90 -3.43 2.41 7.03
CA TRP A 90 -4.71 2.83 6.47
C TRP A 90 -5.18 4.12 7.11
N SER A 91 -5.64 5.05 6.26
CA SER A 91 -6.34 6.25 6.65
C SER A 91 -7.79 6.17 6.21
N LEU A 92 -8.71 6.17 7.15
CA LEU A 92 -10.15 6.20 6.87
C LEU A 92 -10.64 7.65 6.96
N GLY A 93 -10.13 8.51 6.05
CA GLY A 93 -10.45 9.91 6.01
C GLY A 93 -9.77 10.78 7.08
N ASP A 94 -8.66 10.34 7.65
CA ASP A 94 -7.93 11.06 8.70
C ASP A 94 -6.74 11.86 8.14
N TYR A 95 -5.96 11.26 7.28
CA TYR A 95 -4.86 11.91 6.55
C TYR A 95 -4.91 11.56 5.07
N ASP A 96 -4.29 12.39 4.28
CA ASP A 96 -4.24 12.36 2.82
C ASP A 96 -2.94 11.76 2.28
N GLU A 97 -2.76 11.86 0.98
CA GLU A 97 -1.61 11.37 0.25
C GLU A 97 -0.30 12.03 0.69
N GLU A 98 -0.30 13.35 0.96
CA GLU A 98 0.89 14.06 1.43
C GLU A 98 1.46 13.40 2.68
N GLN A 99 0.58 13.09 3.65
CA GLN A 99 1.00 12.46 4.89
C GLN A 99 1.39 10.99 4.68
N ALA A 100 0.73 10.28 3.76
CA ALA A 100 1.09 8.90 3.40
C ALA A 100 2.50 8.83 2.79
N VAL A 101 2.82 9.73 1.86
CA VAL A 101 4.18 9.87 1.27
C VAL A 101 5.22 10.15 2.36
N LYS A 102 4.94 11.09 3.28
CA LYS A 102 5.85 11.40 4.38
C LYS A 102 6.11 10.20 5.29
N TYR A 103 5.07 9.46 5.66
CA TYR A 103 5.23 8.24 6.48
C TYR A 103 6.03 7.18 5.76
N SER A 104 5.73 6.91 4.49
CA SER A 104 6.43 5.90 3.70
C SER A 104 7.90 6.25 3.54
N TRP A 105 8.21 7.50 3.19
CA TRP A 105 9.59 7.97 3.03
C TRP A 105 10.36 7.92 4.34
N GLU A 106 9.76 8.41 5.42
CA GLU A 106 10.40 8.40 6.73
C GLU A 106 10.69 6.97 7.21
N PHE A 107 9.73 6.06 7.06
CA PHE A 107 9.91 4.66 7.43
C PHE A 107 11.07 4.02 6.66
N ILE A 108 11.10 4.20 5.34
CA ILE A 108 12.11 3.61 4.46
C ILE A 108 13.51 4.17 4.75
N ILE A 109 13.63 5.50 4.91
CA ILE A 109 14.93 6.15 5.06
C ILE A 109 15.44 6.13 6.50
N LYS A 110 14.57 6.38 7.49
CA LYS A 110 15.01 6.52 8.88
C LYS A 110 14.98 5.20 9.66
N GLU A 111 13.89 4.43 9.50
CA GLU A 111 13.74 3.17 10.25
C GLU A 111 14.45 2.02 9.54
N LEU A 112 14.18 1.78 8.26
CA LEU A 112 14.82 0.73 7.48
C LEU A 112 16.24 1.09 7.02
N LYS A 113 16.60 2.37 6.99
CA LYS A 113 17.91 2.89 6.58
C LYS A 113 18.32 2.44 5.19
N LEU A 114 17.36 2.39 4.26
CA LEU A 114 17.65 2.06 2.89
C LEU A 114 18.41 3.21 2.20
N ASP A 115 19.26 2.84 1.25
CA ASP A 115 20.02 3.83 0.47
C ASP A 115 19.07 4.56 -0.50
N LYS A 116 18.86 5.86 -0.26
CA LYS A 116 18.00 6.71 -1.09
C LYS A 116 18.42 6.75 -2.57
N ASN A 117 19.70 6.50 -2.88
CA ASN A 117 20.18 6.50 -4.25
C ASN A 117 19.73 5.24 -5.03
N LYS A 118 19.21 4.25 -4.32
CA LYS A 118 18.65 3.01 -4.88
C LYS A 118 17.12 3.01 -4.92
N ILE A 119 16.50 4.15 -4.65
CA ILE A 119 15.05 4.29 -4.68
C ILE A 119 14.65 5.03 -5.96
N ALA A 120 13.61 4.53 -6.61
CA ALA A 120 12.85 5.26 -7.62
C ALA A 120 11.37 5.24 -7.27
N ILE A 121 10.64 6.20 -7.81
CA ILE A 121 9.22 6.40 -7.58
C ILE A 121 8.52 6.35 -8.94
N SER A 122 7.37 5.68 -8.99
CA SER A 122 6.42 5.89 -10.07
C SER A 122 5.19 6.64 -9.56
N ILE A 123 4.57 7.40 -10.44
CA ILE A 123 3.32 8.12 -10.22
C ILE A 123 2.39 7.88 -11.41
N PHE A 124 1.10 8.10 -11.23
CA PHE A 124 0.15 7.96 -12.33
C PHE A 124 0.40 9.02 -13.40
N GLY A 125 0.57 8.57 -14.64
CA GLY A 125 0.87 9.40 -15.82
C GLY A 125 -0.33 10.11 -16.45
N GLY A 126 -1.53 9.77 -16.01
CA GLY A 126 -2.79 10.27 -16.59
C GLY A 126 -3.30 9.42 -17.75
N ASN A 127 -4.59 9.46 -17.99
CA ASN A 127 -5.27 8.87 -19.14
C ASN A 127 -6.38 9.83 -19.62
N ASP A 128 -7.27 9.39 -20.51
CA ASP A 128 -8.35 10.23 -21.07
C ASP A 128 -9.37 10.70 -20.02
N ASP A 129 -9.54 9.95 -18.93
CA ASP A 129 -10.55 10.21 -17.89
C ASP A 129 -9.97 10.87 -16.64
N VAL A 130 -8.70 10.58 -16.31
CA VAL A 130 -8.05 11.02 -15.07
C VAL A 130 -6.71 11.69 -15.42
N PRO A 131 -6.47 12.94 -14.98
CA PRO A 131 -5.23 13.65 -15.27
C PRO A 131 -4.03 13.00 -14.56
N LYS A 132 -2.81 13.34 -15.03
CA LYS A 132 -1.55 12.99 -14.36
C LYS A 132 -1.60 13.44 -12.89
N ASP A 133 -1.10 12.59 -12.00
CA ASP A 133 -0.97 12.89 -10.58
C ASP A 133 0.25 13.81 -10.31
N THR A 134 0.00 15.10 -10.42
CA THR A 134 1.02 16.12 -10.15
C THR A 134 1.17 16.41 -8.65
N GLU A 135 0.20 16.03 -7.83
CA GLU A 135 0.28 16.20 -6.38
C GLU A 135 1.22 15.17 -5.77
N ALA A 136 1.11 13.88 -6.17
CA ALA A 136 2.10 12.86 -5.78
C ALA A 136 3.52 13.29 -6.18
N GLU A 137 3.73 13.77 -7.41
CA GLU A 137 5.04 14.25 -7.88
C GLU A 137 5.60 15.34 -6.92
N LYS A 138 4.77 16.31 -6.59
CA LYS A 138 5.14 17.40 -5.67
C LYS A 138 5.51 16.86 -4.28
N TYR A 139 4.71 15.97 -3.71
CA TYR A 139 4.95 15.43 -2.36
C TYR A 139 6.25 14.62 -2.29
N TRP A 140 6.57 13.85 -3.32
CA TRP A 140 7.84 13.14 -3.39
C TRP A 140 9.04 14.08 -3.51
N LEU A 141 8.95 15.14 -4.30
CA LEU A 141 9.99 16.17 -4.38
C LEU A 141 10.21 16.87 -3.03
N GLU A 142 9.13 17.23 -2.35
CA GLU A 142 9.18 17.83 -1.00
C GLU A 142 9.76 16.86 0.04
N ALA A 143 9.52 15.55 -0.10
CA ALA A 143 10.13 14.52 0.72
C ALA A 143 11.63 14.33 0.47
N GLY A 144 12.17 14.89 -0.63
CA GLY A 144 13.59 14.90 -0.98
C GLY A 144 14.00 13.83 -1.98
N VAL A 145 13.05 13.28 -2.73
CA VAL A 145 13.32 12.44 -3.92
C VAL A 145 13.79 13.34 -5.06
N ALA A 146 14.83 12.95 -5.78
CA ALA A 146 15.33 13.71 -6.93
C ALA A 146 14.38 13.57 -8.14
N GLN A 147 14.19 14.63 -8.91
CA GLN A 147 13.26 14.66 -10.06
C GLN A 147 13.54 13.53 -11.07
N ASP A 148 14.79 13.20 -11.32
CA ASP A 148 15.22 12.14 -12.24
C ASP A 148 14.95 10.72 -11.71
N ARG A 149 14.43 10.61 -10.49
CA ARG A 149 14.01 9.37 -9.83
C ARG A 149 12.50 9.20 -9.78
N ILE A 150 11.74 10.12 -10.36
CA ILE A 150 10.28 10.07 -10.43
C ILE A 150 9.88 9.83 -11.88
N THR A 151 9.13 8.78 -12.15
CA THR A 151 8.66 8.40 -13.48
C THR A 151 7.14 8.33 -13.51
N ALA A 152 6.52 8.99 -14.47
CA ALA A 152 5.08 8.89 -14.70
C ALA A 152 4.78 7.67 -15.59
N VAL A 153 3.90 6.78 -15.15
CA VAL A 153 3.48 5.57 -15.85
C VAL A 153 1.96 5.43 -15.86
N LEU A 154 1.43 4.77 -16.87
CA LEU A 154 -0.03 4.60 -17.02
C LEU A 154 -0.60 3.54 -16.05
N ASP A 155 0.22 2.56 -15.67
CA ASP A 155 -0.18 1.41 -14.86
C ASP A 155 -0.37 1.75 -13.38
N ASN A 156 0.04 2.94 -12.94
CA ASN A 156 -0.20 3.42 -11.58
C ASN A 156 -1.66 3.86 -11.36
N PHE A 157 -2.57 2.95 -11.67
CA PHE A 157 -4.00 3.11 -11.42
C PHE A 157 -4.61 1.76 -11.02
N TRP A 158 -5.00 1.66 -9.76
CA TRP A 158 -5.61 0.43 -9.25
C TRP A 158 -7.13 0.45 -9.39
N GLY A 159 -7.68 -0.72 -9.70
CA GLY A 159 -9.11 -0.93 -9.87
C GLY A 159 -9.77 -1.60 -8.66
N PRO A 160 -11.09 -1.59 -8.59
CA PRO A 160 -11.83 -2.26 -7.53
C PRO A 160 -11.66 -3.79 -7.61
N ALA A 161 -11.72 -4.47 -6.47
CA ALA A 161 -11.66 -5.94 -6.40
C ALA A 161 -12.86 -6.62 -7.09
N GLY A 162 -14.00 -5.93 -7.21
CA GLY A 162 -15.23 -6.37 -7.87
C GLY A 162 -15.64 -5.42 -9.00
N GLN A 163 -16.93 -5.39 -9.32
CA GLN A 163 -17.45 -4.48 -10.35
C GLN A 163 -17.44 -3.01 -9.92
N THR A 164 -17.54 -2.77 -8.64
CA THR A 164 -17.50 -1.43 -8.03
C THR A 164 -16.74 -1.48 -6.71
N GLY A 165 -16.15 -0.36 -6.30
CA GLY A 165 -15.41 -0.25 -5.05
C GLY A 165 -14.37 0.87 -5.08
N PRO A 166 -13.53 0.97 -4.07
CA PRO A 166 -12.42 1.90 -4.06
C PRO A 166 -11.49 1.65 -5.26
N CYS A 167 -11.09 2.71 -5.94
CA CYS A 167 -10.15 2.70 -7.05
C CYS A 167 -9.52 4.10 -7.19
N GLY A 168 -8.43 4.20 -7.90
CA GLY A 168 -7.81 5.50 -8.16
C GLY A 168 -6.36 5.42 -8.61
N PRO A 169 -5.73 6.58 -8.85
CA PRO A 169 -4.30 6.64 -9.07
C PRO A 169 -3.53 6.17 -7.84
N ASP A 170 -2.33 5.69 -8.07
CA ASP A 170 -1.39 5.32 -7.02
C ASP A 170 0.02 5.79 -7.33
N THR A 171 0.88 5.69 -6.34
CA THR A 171 2.31 5.93 -6.45
C THR A 171 3.07 4.79 -5.79
N GLU A 172 4.15 4.35 -6.41
CA GLU A 172 4.90 3.18 -5.97
C GLU A 172 6.36 3.52 -5.67
N ILE A 173 6.95 2.77 -4.76
CA ILE A 173 8.34 2.89 -4.33
C ILE A 173 9.10 1.64 -4.77
N PHE A 174 10.12 1.81 -5.58
CA PHE A 174 11.03 0.75 -6.02
C PHE A 174 12.39 0.88 -5.35
N TYR A 175 12.96 -0.25 -4.93
CA TYR A 175 14.29 -0.34 -4.37
C TYR A 175 15.09 -1.47 -5.06
N TRP A 176 16.33 -1.20 -5.52
CA TRP A 176 17.21 -2.18 -6.17
C TRP A 176 18.65 -2.17 -5.67
#